data_a6a9889ba362637cecbc3b31521dbed8
#
_entry.id   a6a9889ba362637cecbc3b31521dbed8
#
_cell.length_a   1.000
_cell.length_b   1.000
_cell.length_c   1.000
_cell.angle_alpha   90.00
_cell.angle_beta   90.00
_cell.angle_gamma   90.00
#
_symmetry.space_group_name_H-M   'P 1'
#
loop_
_entity.id
_entity.type
_entity.pdbx_description
1 polymer ?
#
loop_
_entity_poly.entity_id
_entity_poly.type
_entity_poly.pdbx_seq_one_letter_code
_entity_poly.pdbx_strand_id
1 'polypeptide(L)'
;MKRCLLLLACLVGFSAIGGVDVSVVPQMPWGNYVDVWVTLSDVETETEYRVKLTASYAGCPVGGLVAQSLLTDPVVKGAGRHRLVWDLDKDAPELIADDFVVTAEVLPFTATDDVFRVIDLSAGPEAASYPSRYSFVAPDLADDTCRTTELWLKRVPAGTFTMGSGTGSAKTIAAHAVKLTKPLYMAIFPTTQKQWERVMGDWPSYFTNKAYRAVRPVEQVSFARIRGYNGWYSGNASPGTDTFIGRLREKSGIAGVELPSEAQWEYVCRAGTTGEYYFNGQPEDAISYARTAGWHGESTDDRNQDLTKGTAKVGSYPANPWGFYDFYGNVCQLVPDGAKLDNWTGLTFSADLTEDPRWAFDDDKGQVFAGIRRGSSWSEVPGTVSSSCRRWTQYLNKDGDKEFGFRICVNVE
;
A
#
# COMPACT_ATOMS: atom_id res chain seq x y z
N MET A 1 -7.82 -17.19 34.95
CA MET A 1 -6.87 -16.06 34.92
C MET A 1 -5.46 -16.63 35.11
N LYS A 2 -4.78 -16.97 34.03
CA LYS A 2 -3.36 -17.38 34.10
C LYS A 2 -2.54 -16.09 34.05
N ARG A 3 -1.78 -15.82 35.07
CA ARG A 3 -0.90 -14.65 35.16
C ARG A 3 0.42 -15.02 34.47
N CYS A 4 0.75 -14.33 33.40
CA CYS A 4 2.09 -14.35 32.88
C CYS A 4 2.97 -13.51 33.80
N LEU A 5 3.93 -14.12 34.48
CA LEU A 5 4.93 -13.41 35.27
C LEU A 5 6.14 -13.24 34.36
N LEU A 6 6.20 -12.09 33.66
CA LEU A 6 7.40 -11.70 32.93
C LEU A 6 8.40 -11.12 33.93
N LEU A 7 9.41 -11.87 34.30
CA LEU A 7 10.61 -11.33 34.96
C LEU A 7 11.57 -10.88 33.89
N LEU A 8 11.77 -9.57 33.80
CA LEU A 8 12.59 -8.94 32.79
C LEU A 8 14.07 -9.03 33.15
N ALA A 9 14.85 -9.66 32.28
CA ALA A 9 16.27 -9.41 32.21
C ALA A 9 16.53 -8.34 31.13
N CYS A 10 17.25 -7.29 31.47
CA CYS A 10 17.67 -6.24 30.55
C CYS A 10 18.70 -6.73 29.54
N LEU A 11 18.55 -6.54 28.34
CA LEU A 11 19.09 -5.74 27.25
C LEU A 11 20.54 -5.83 26.87
N VAL A 12 20.76 -6.15 25.61
CA VAL A 12 21.87 -5.60 24.81
C VAL A 12 21.33 -5.22 23.43
N GLY A 13 21.33 -3.93 23.09
CA GLY A 13 21.10 -3.48 21.72
C GLY A 13 22.36 -3.78 20.90
N PHE A 14 22.23 -4.56 19.80
CA PHE A 14 23.23 -4.58 18.75
C PHE A 14 22.81 -3.60 17.68
N SER A 15 23.62 -2.57 17.46
CA SER A 15 23.42 -1.60 16.39
C SER A 15 24.67 -1.55 15.51
N ALA A 16 24.47 -1.49 14.20
CA ALA A 16 25.51 -1.07 13.27
C ALA A 16 25.72 0.46 13.32
N ILE A 17 24.93 1.19 14.14
CA ILE A 17 24.93 2.63 14.32
C ILE A 17 25.23 2.89 15.79
N GLY A 18 26.04 3.91 16.10
CA GLY A 18 26.42 4.24 17.48
C GLY A 18 25.21 4.56 18.38
N GLY A 19 25.32 4.27 19.68
CA GLY A 19 24.41 4.77 20.71
C GLY A 19 22.95 4.29 20.65
N VAL A 20 22.67 2.98 20.73
CA VAL A 20 21.32 2.44 20.89
C VAL A 20 21.15 1.85 22.28
N ASP A 21 20.29 2.45 23.09
CA ASP A 21 19.83 1.89 24.36
C ASP A 21 18.40 1.38 24.24
N VAL A 22 18.15 0.19 24.75
CA VAL A 22 16.82 -0.43 24.74
C VAL A 22 16.39 -0.71 26.20
N SER A 23 15.18 -0.32 26.56
CA SER A 23 14.55 -0.69 27.82
C SER A 23 13.16 -1.25 27.59
N VAL A 24 12.84 -2.32 28.33
CA VAL A 24 11.56 -3.02 28.18
C VAL A 24 10.75 -2.86 29.45
N VAL A 25 9.49 -2.46 29.31
CA VAL A 25 8.56 -2.32 30.42
C VAL A 25 7.33 -3.16 30.11
N PRO A 26 7.07 -4.26 30.87
CA PRO A 26 5.82 -5.01 30.68
C PRO A 26 4.63 -4.18 31.11
N GLN A 27 3.58 -4.16 30.29
CA GLN A 27 2.31 -3.57 30.70
C GLN A 27 1.45 -4.63 31.39
N MET A 28 1.46 -4.62 32.70
CA MET A 28 0.57 -5.45 33.54
C MET A 28 -0.48 -4.54 34.19
N PRO A 29 -1.77 -4.94 34.32
CA PRO A 29 -2.35 -6.30 34.28
C PRO A 29 -3.28 -6.59 33.08
N TRP A 30 -3.30 -5.78 32.01
CA TRP A 30 -4.39 -5.75 31.03
C TRP A 30 -4.06 -6.36 29.66
N GLY A 31 -3.21 -7.33 29.59
CA GLY A 31 -2.81 -8.02 28.36
C GLY A 31 -1.32 -8.26 28.34
N ASN A 32 -0.86 -9.11 27.41
CA ASN A 32 0.57 -9.37 27.22
C ASN A 32 1.17 -8.33 26.24
N TYR A 33 0.90 -7.05 26.50
CA TYR A 33 1.57 -5.96 25.80
C TYR A 33 2.93 -5.69 26.43
N VAL A 34 3.92 -5.51 25.57
CA VAL A 34 5.28 -5.18 25.98
C VAL A 34 5.61 -3.79 25.44
N ASP A 35 5.87 -2.84 26.32
CA ASP A 35 6.44 -1.56 25.95
C ASP A 35 7.94 -1.68 25.82
N VAL A 36 8.45 -1.43 24.61
CA VAL A 36 9.87 -1.39 24.33
C VAL A 36 10.26 0.05 24.05
N TRP A 37 11.12 0.61 24.87
CA TRP A 37 11.66 1.93 24.69
C TRP A 37 13.04 1.82 24.06
N VAL A 38 13.21 2.45 22.90
CA VAL A 38 14.48 2.51 22.17
C VAL A 38 14.96 3.96 22.19
N THR A 39 16.15 4.19 22.74
CA THR A 39 16.79 5.50 22.72
C THR A 39 17.88 5.48 21.65
N LEU A 40 17.78 6.39 20.70
CA LEU A 40 18.78 6.60 19.66
C LEU A 40 19.59 7.85 20.00
N SER A 41 20.90 7.70 20.10
CA SER A 41 21.87 8.78 20.22
C SER A 41 22.88 8.70 19.09
N ASP A 42 23.49 9.81 18.75
CA ASP A 42 24.54 9.91 17.71
C ASP A 42 24.06 9.44 16.29
N VAL A 43 22.77 9.67 15.99
CA VAL A 43 22.14 9.36 14.71
C VAL A 43 21.72 10.64 13.99
N GLU A 44 21.58 10.58 12.66
CA GLU A 44 21.14 11.73 11.86
C GLU A 44 19.66 12.05 12.13
N THR A 45 19.34 13.34 12.37
CA THR A 45 18.02 13.78 12.80
C THR A 45 16.93 13.61 11.73
N GLU A 46 17.28 13.69 10.47
CA GLU A 46 16.33 13.58 9.34
C GLU A 46 16.20 12.16 8.79
N THR A 47 17.04 11.24 9.25
CA THR A 47 17.04 9.84 8.78
C THR A 47 15.97 9.03 9.52
N GLU A 48 15.25 8.20 8.77
CA GLU A 48 14.35 7.19 9.31
C GLU A 48 15.11 5.90 9.62
N TYR A 49 14.82 5.29 10.75
CA TYR A 49 15.44 4.06 11.22
C TYR A 49 14.39 2.99 11.46
N ARG A 50 14.61 1.82 10.91
CA ARG A 50 13.82 0.62 11.19
C ARG A 50 14.29 0.02 12.52
N VAL A 51 13.35 -0.21 13.44
CA VAL A 51 13.60 -0.85 14.73
C VAL A 51 12.93 -2.22 14.76
N LYS A 52 13.68 -3.27 14.44
CA LYS A 52 13.19 -4.65 14.45
C LYS A 52 13.37 -5.25 15.85
N LEU A 53 12.28 -5.71 16.45
CA LEU A 53 12.27 -6.36 17.75
C LEU A 53 12.32 -7.88 17.60
N THR A 54 13.15 -8.51 18.41
CA THR A 54 13.27 -9.98 18.51
C THR A 54 13.33 -10.38 19.98
N ALA A 55 12.57 -11.38 20.38
CA ALA A 55 12.68 -11.95 21.72
C ALA A 55 13.36 -13.31 21.70
N SER A 56 14.08 -13.59 22.77
CA SER A 56 14.61 -14.90 23.08
C SER A 56 14.13 -15.36 24.45
N TYR A 57 13.89 -16.66 24.61
CA TYR A 57 13.47 -17.33 25.84
C TYR A 57 13.70 -18.83 25.70
N ALA A 58 13.69 -19.59 26.80
CA ALA A 58 13.84 -21.04 26.74
C ALA A 58 12.76 -21.71 25.89
N GLY A 59 13.20 -22.42 24.85
CA GLY A 59 12.28 -23.08 23.90
C GLY A 59 11.79 -22.21 22.74
N CYS A 60 12.29 -20.98 22.58
CA CYS A 60 11.95 -20.15 21.44
C CYS A 60 12.50 -20.73 20.11
N PRO A 61 11.94 -20.35 18.94
CA PRO A 61 12.49 -20.74 17.64
C PRO A 61 13.94 -20.32 17.46
N VAL A 62 14.67 -21.05 16.61
CA VAL A 62 16.03 -20.66 16.22
C VAL A 62 15.96 -19.28 15.53
N GLY A 63 16.79 -18.36 16.02
CA GLY A 63 16.76 -16.96 15.56
C GLY A 63 15.84 -16.02 16.37
N GLY A 64 15.15 -16.57 17.38
CA GLY A 64 14.25 -15.81 18.25
C GLY A 64 12.83 -15.60 17.68
N LEU A 65 11.97 -15.01 18.49
CA LEU A 65 10.62 -14.62 18.11
C LEU A 65 10.66 -13.18 17.57
N VAL A 66 10.50 -13.02 16.26
CA VAL A 66 10.43 -11.69 15.62
C VAL A 66 9.04 -11.09 15.83
N ALA A 67 8.97 -9.83 16.25
CA ALA A 67 7.70 -9.13 16.41
C ALA A 67 6.96 -8.96 15.08
N GLN A 68 5.73 -9.46 15.01
CA GLN A 68 4.83 -9.35 13.86
C GLN A 68 3.53 -8.61 14.19
N SER A 69 3.30 -8.31 15.45
CA SER A 69 2.09 -7.67 15.96
C SER A 69 2.42 -6.42 16.79
N LEU A 70 3.12 -5.47 16.16
CA LEU A 70 3.38 -4.17 16.76
C LEU A 70 2.15 -3.26 16.61
N LEU A 71 1.81 -2.52 17.66
CA LEU A 71 0.71 -1.55 17.67
C LEU A 71 1.17 -0.13 17.31
N THR A 72 2.48 0.10 17.31
CA THR A 72 3.10 1.37 16.92
C THR A 72 3.99 1.18 15.70
N ASP A 73 4.17 2.26 14.92
CA ASP A 73 5.05 2.23 13.74
C ASP A 73 6.50 1.92 14.18
N PRO A 74 7.11 0.86 13.62
CA PRO A 74 8.47 0.49 13.96
C PRO A 74 9.55 1.28 13.21
N VAL A 75 9.16 2.23 12.37
CA VAL A 75 10.09 3.17 11.74
C VAL A 75 10.04 4.48 12.49
N VAL A 76 11.17 4.85 13.08
CA VAL A 76 11.33 6.04 13.91
C VAL A 76 12.28 7.03 13.25
N LYS A 77 12.10 8.32 13.52
CA LYS A 77 12.90 9.38 12.90
C LYS A 77 13.83 10.03 13.90
N GLY A 78 15.12 10.06 13.57
CA GLY A 78 16.14 10.80 14.28
C GLY A 78 16.46 10.32 15.69
N ALA A 79 17.27 11.12 16.39
CA ALA A 79 17.67 10.85 17.76
C ALA A 79 16.50 11.08 18.74
N GLY A 80 16.54 10.38 19.87
CA GLY A 80 15.54 10.51 20.91
C GLY A 80 15.08 9.17 21.47
N ARG A 81 14.08 9.25 22.34
CA ARG A 81 13.46 8.08 22.97
C ARG A 81 12.16 7.74 22.26
N HIS A 82 12.09 6.55 21.66
CA HIS A 82 10.98 6.04 20.89
C HIS A 82 10.30 4.89 21.62
N ARG A 83 8.96 4.86 21.60
CA ARG A 83 8.16 3.82 22.22
C ARG A 83 7.58 2.89 21.17
N LEU A 84 7.86 1.60 21.30
CA LEU A 84 7.24 0.53 20.52
C LEU A 84 6.36 -0.32 21.44
N VAL A 85 5.16 -0.63 20.99
CA VAL A 85 4.21 -1.48 21.74
C VAL A 85 4.04 -2.79 20.97
N TRP A 86 4.40 -3.90 21.60
CA TRP A 86 4.30 -5.23 21.03
C TRP A 86 3.14 -6.01 21.67
N ASP A 87 2.20 -6.47 20.84
CA ASP A 87 1.13 -7.38 21.24
C ASP A 87 1.66 -8.81 21.22
N LEU A 88 2.29 -9.21 22.32
CA LEU A 88 2.95 -10.51 22.44
C LEU A 88 1.96 -11.67 22.43
N ASP A 89 0.71 -11.48 22.91
CA ASP A 89 -0.30 -12.53 22.87
C ASP A 89 -0.63 -13.02 21.45
N LYS A 90 -0.52 -12.12 20.48
CA LYS A 90 -0.74 -12.51 19.08
C LYS A 90 0.42 -13.29 18.48
N ASP A 91 1.65 -12.94 18.85
CA ASP A 91 2.85 -13.58 18.29
C ASP A 91 3.26 -14.84 19.05
N ALA A 92 2.94 -14.92 20.33
CA ALA A 92 3.21 -16.06 21.19
C ALA A 92 2.06 -16.29 22.21
N PRO A 93 0.92 -16.82 21.77
CA PRO A 93 -0.21 -17.10 22.64
C PRO A 93 0.18 -18.00 23.79
N GLU A 94 -0.25 -17.65 25.01
CA GLU A 94 0.00 -18.42 26.23
C GLU A 94 1.49 -18.55 26.64
N LEU A 95 2.38 -17.71 26.09
CA LEU A 95 3.79 -17.72 26.49
C LEU A 95 3.93 -17.45 28.00
N ILE A 96 4.63 -18.36 28.67
CA ILE A 96 5.08 -18.21 30.04
C ILE A 96 6.59 -18.40 30.03
N ALA A 97 7.34 -17.35 30.24
CA ALA A 97 8.79 -17.39 30.31
C ALA A 97 9.29 -16.43 31.40
N ASP A 98 10.26 -16.88 32.17
CA ASP A 98 10.96 -16.11 33.20
C ASP A 98 12.32 -15.59 32.73
N ASP A 99 12.75 -16.06 31.56
CA ASP A 99 14.02 -15.70 30.91
C ASP A 99 13.81 -14.89 29.62
N PHE A 100 12.67 -14.20 29.48
CA PHE A 100 12.31 -13.45 28.27
C PHE A 100 13.19 -12.20 28.09
N VAL A 101 13.92 -12.14 26.98
CA VAL A 101 14.81 -11.03 26.62
C VAL A 101 14.42 -10.46 25.27
N VAL A 102 14.20 -9.15 25.19
CA VAL A 102 13.94 -8.44 23.94
C VAL A 102 15.21 -7.74 23.46
N THR A 103 15.53 -7.91 22.20
CA THR A 103 16.59 -7.19 21.49
C THR A 103 16.01 -6.32 20.40
N ALA A 104 16.64 -5.19 20.11
CA ALA A 104 16.29 -4.32 18.99
C ALA A 104 17.47 -4.22 18.02
N GLU A 105 17.21 -4.53 16.76
CA GLU A 105 18.11 -4.21 15.65
C GLU A 105 17.67 -2.89 15.03
N VAL A 106 18.57 -1.91 14.97
CA VAL A 106 18.29 -0.58 14.42
C VAL A 106 19.18 -0.35 13.20
N LEU A 107 18.53 -0.09 12.06
CA LEU A 107 19.20 0.18 10.77
C LEU A 107 18.50 1.34 10.06
N PRO A 108 19.20 2.11 9.22
CA PRO A 108 18.53 3.06 8.32
C PRO A 108 17.44 2.35 7.52
N PHE A 109 16.26 2.97 7.46
CA PHE A 109 15.13 2.42 6.70
C PHE A 109 15.31 2.64 5.21
N THR A 110 15.04 1.60 4.41
CA THR A 110 15.07 1.63 2.94
C THR A 110 13.77 1.07 2.35
N ALA A 111 13.48 1.40 1.10
CA ALA A 111 12.27 0.91 0.43
C ALA A 111 12.25 -0.61 0.19
N THR A 112 13.39 -1.29 0.32
CA THR A 112 13.48 -2.74 0.21
C THR A 112 13.22 -3.45 1.54
N ASP A 113 13.21 -2.73 2.66
CA ASP A 113 12.90 -3.32 3.96
C ASP A 113 11.44 -3.77 4.04
N ASP A 114 11.23 -4.92 4.69
CA ASP A 114 9.90 -5.45 4.95
C ASP A 114 9.34 -4.81 6.23
N VAL A 115 8.62 -3.72 6.04
CA VAL A 115 7.83 -3.07 7.09
C VAL A 115 6.41 -2.88 6.56
N PHE A 116 5.48 -3.57 7.18
CA PHE A 116 4.08 -3.58 6.75
C PHE A 116 3.17 -3.00 7.83
N ARG A 117 2.13 -2.31 7.40
CA ARG A 117 0.93 -2.03 8.20
C ARG A 117 -0.19 -2.93 7.70
N VAL A 118 -0.80 -3.68 8.58
CA VAL A 118 -1.86 -4.65 8.27
C VAL A 118 -3.15 -4.20 8.92
N ILE A 119 -4.22 -4.10 8.15
CA ILE A 119 -5.56 -3.77 8.63
C ILE A 119 -6.41 -5.04 8.55
N ASP A 120 -6.96 -5.47 9.66
CA ASP A 120 -7.78 -6.68 9.75
C ASP A 120 -9.24 -6.36 9.44
N LEU A 121 -9.75 -6.91 8.34
CA LEU A 121 -11.12 -6.79 7.86
C LEU A 121 -11.97 -8.03 8.17
N SER A 122 -11.43 -9.01 8.91
CA SER A 122 -12.06 -10.33 9.13
C SER A 122 -13.45 -10.24 9.74
N ALA A 123 -13.72 -9.21 10.56
CA ALA A 123 -15.01 -8.98 11.18
C ALA A 123 -16.11 -8.49 10.21
N GLY A 124 -15.74 -8.05 9.00
CA GLY A 124 -16.67 -7.71 7.93
C GLY A 124 -17.35 -6.35 8.04
N PRO A 125 -18.35 -6.08 7.16
CA PRO A 125 -18.89 -4.73 6.97
C PRO A 125 -19.66 -4.19 8.19
N GLU A 126 -20.15 -5.05 9.07
CA GLU A 126 -20.87 -4.64 10.28
C GLU A 126 -19.97 -4.47 11.51
N ALA A 127 -18.65 -4.67 11.34
CA ALA A 127 -17.69 -4.50 12.44
C ALA A 127 -17.70 -3.07 12.97
N ALA A 128 -17.57 -2.93 14.28
CA ALA A 128 -17.42 -1.62 14.93
C ALA A 128 -16.06 -1.00 14.64
N SER A 129 -15.02 -1.83 14.45
CA SER A 129 -13.66 -1.37 14.14
C SER A 129 -12.88 -2.40 13.32
N TYR A 130 -11.83 -1.94 12.65
CA TYR A 130 -10.83 -2.76 11.97
C TYR A 130 -9.49 -2.59 12.67
N PRO A 131 -9.07 -3.56 13.48
CA PRO A 131 -7.76 -3.50 14.14
C PRO A 131 -6.61 -3.39 13.13
N SER A 132 -5.55 -2.69 13.50
CA SER A 132 -4.34 -2.66 12.68
C SER A 132 -3.10 -2.99 13.50
N ARG A 133 -2.11 -3.58 12.84
CA ARG A 133 -0.80 -3.91 13.41
C ARG A 133 0.30 -3.60 12.41
N TYR A 134 1.54 -3.58 12.87
CA TYR A 134 2.73 -3.54 12.03
C TYR A 134 3.48 -4.87 12.10
N SER A 135 4.09 -5.27 10.99
CA SER A 135 4.82 -6.52 10.85
C SER A 135 6.13 -6.31 10.11
N PHE A 136 7.16 -7.06 10.50
CA PHE A 136 8.43 -7.17 9.76
C PHE A 136 8.49 -8.41 8.84
N VAL A 137 7.42 -9.17 8.80
CA VAL A 137 7.32 -10.38 7.98
C VAL A 137 6.32 -10.14 6.87
N ALA A 138 6.72 -10.41 5.64
CA ALA A 138 5.85 -10.34 4.47
C ALA A 138 4.70 -11.35 4.59
N PRO A 139 3.54 -11.08 3.96
CA PRO A 139 2.44 -12.02 3.95
C PRO A 139 2.83 -13.32 3.26
N ASP A 140 2.32 -14.44 3.77
CA ASP A 140 2.38 -15.71 3.04
C ASP A 140 1.46 -15.64 1.81
N LEU A 141 2.05 -15.70 0.62
CA LEU A 141 1.29 -15.66 -0.63
C LEU A 141 0.63 -17.00 -0.99
N ALA A 142 0.97 -18.07 -0.27
CA ALA A 142 0.26 -19.35 -0.40
C ALA A 142 -1.10 -19.32 0.32
N ASP A 143 -1.22 -18.47 1.35
CA ASP A 143 -2.48 -18.18 2.03
C ASP A 143 -3.16 -16.93 1.41
N ASP A 144 -4.46 -17.00 1.22
CA ASP A 144 -5.23 -15.88 0.65
C ASP A 144 -5.73 -14.88 1.71
N THR A 145 -5.35 -14.98 2.96
CA THR A 145 -5.70 -14.04 4.03
C THR A 145 -5.33 -12.59 3.64
N CYS A 146 -4.13 -12.39 3.11
CA CYS A 146 -3.66 -11.09 2.63
C CYS A 146 -4.43 -10.54 1.41
N ARG A 147 -5.25 -11.38 0.76
CA ARG A 147 -6.10 -11.02 -0.39
C ARG A 147 -7.58 -10.95 -0.02
N THR A 148 -7.96 -11.40 1.16
CA THR A 148 -9.38 -11.57 1.51
C THR A 148 -9.79 -10.83 2.77
N THR A 149 -9.15 -11.07 3.88
CA THR A 149 -9.54 -10.55 5.20
C THR A 149 -8.56 -9.54 5.78
N GLU A 150 -7.41 -9.35 5.16
CA GLU A 150 -6.43 -8.36 5.59
C GLU A 150 -6.04 -7.44 4.43
N LEU A 151 -5.75 -6.19 4.74
CA LEU A 151 -5.11 -5.23 3.84
C LEU A 151 -3.65 -5.07 4.27
N TRP A 152 -2.74 -5.45 3.41
CA TRP A 152 -1.30 -5.36 3.63
C TRP A 152 -0.72 -4.17 2.88
N LEU A 153 -0.22 -3.20 3.64
CA LEU A 153 0.39 -1.99 3.12
C LEU A 153 1.86 -1.96 3.49
N LYS A 154 2.72 -1.90 2.50
CA LYS A 154 4.18 -1.81 2.70
C LYS A 154 4.61 -0.35 2.82
N ARG A 155 5.54 -0.07 3.74
CA ARG A 155 6.12 1.26 3.91
C ARG A 155 7.04 1.62 2.76
N VAL A 156 6.93 2.87 2.33
CA VAL A 156 7.75 3.49 1.28
C VAL A 156 8.33 4.80 1.84
N PRO A 157 9.65 5.02 1.76
CA PRO A 157 10.26 6.25 2.24
C PRO A 157 9.88 7.46 1.37
N ALA A 158 10.03 8.65 1.92
CA ALA A 158 10.11 9.87 1.14
C ALA A 158 11.28 9.78 0.15
N GLY A 159 11.20 10.53 -0.95
CA GLY A 159 12.30 10.48 -1.94
C GLY A 159 12.03 11.29 -3.18
N THR A 160 13.03 11.35 -4.05
CA THR A 160 12.98 12.07 -5.33
C THR A 160 13.12 11.08 -6.48
N PHE A 161 12.34 11.28 -7.54
CA PHE A 161 12.40 10.44 -8.74
C PHE A 161 12.09 11.25 -10.00
N THR A 162 12.36 10.70 -11.16
CA THR A 162 11.92 11.26 -12.43
C THR A 162 10.57 10.68 -12.81
N MET A 163 9.54 11.53 -12.82
CA MET A 163 8.18 11.20 -13.25
C MET A 163 8.04 11.46 -14.75
N GLY A 164 7.27 10.63 -15.44
CA GLY A 164 7.03 10.76 -16.87
C GLY A 164 8.07 10.05 -17.74
N SER A 165 8.09 10.37 -19.04
CA SER A 165 9.04 9.77 -19.99
C SER A 165 9.36 10.72 -21.14
N GLY A 166 10.64 10.79 -21.55
CA GLY A 166 11.12 11.53 -22.72
C GLY A 166 10.55 12.94 -22.80
N THR A 167 10.03 13.30 -23.97
CA THR A 167 9.39 14.60 -24.23
C THR A 167 7.90 14.63 -23.90
N GLY A 168 7.34 13.52 -23.43
CA GLY A 168 5.92 13.34 -23.25
C GLY A 168 5.16 13.01 -24.55
N SER A 169 3.94 12.56 -24.38
CA SER A 169 3.01 12.23 -25.48
C SER A 169 1.58 12.32 -24.97
N ALA A 170 0.59 12.01 -25.82
CA ALA A 170 -0.81 11.94 -25.41
C ALA A 170 -1.08 10.94 -24.25
N LYS A 171 -0.15 10.00 -23.99
CA LYS A 171 -0.27 8.97 -22.95
C LYS A 171 0.79 9.07 -21.87
N THR A 172 1.70 10.03 -21.95
CA THR A 172 2.76 10.24 -20.97
C THR A 172 3.00 11.73 -20.78
N ILE A 173 3.48 12.12 -19.61
CA ILE A 173 3.98 13.48 -19.37
C ILE A 173 5.47 13.55 -19.65
N ALA A 174 5.96 14.76 -19.96
CA ALA A 174 7.40 14.97 -20.12
C ALA A 174 8.14 14.63 -18.80
N ALA A 175 9.33 14.07 -18.95
CA ALA A 175 10.13 13.71 -17.79
C ALA A 175 10.51 14.95 -16.97
N HIS A 176 10.25 14.92 -15.68
CA HIS A 176 10.57 15.99 -14.74
C HIS A 176 10.83 15.42 -13.33
N ALA A 177 11.56 16.18 -12.52
CA ALA A 177 11.87 15.75 -11.15
C ALA A 177 10.67 15.96 -10.23
N VAL A 178 10.37 14.96 -9.41
CA VAL A 178 9.33 15.02 -8.37
C VAL A 178 9.94 14.56 -7.05
N LYS A 179 9.63 15.28 -5.98
CA LYS A 179 9.99 14.96 -4.61
C LYS A 179 8.73 14.64 -3.81
N LEU A 180 8.66 13.44 -3.26
CA LEU A 180 7.70 13.09 -2.21
C LEU A 180 8.35 13.41 -0.87
N THR A 181 7.75 14.35 -0.14
CA THR A 181 8.35 14.89 1.10
C THR A 181 8.04 14.04 2.33
N LYS A 182 7.01 13.19 2.23
CA LYS A 182 6.56 12.33 3.32
C LYS A 182 6.58 10.86 2.91
N PRO A 183 6.90 9.95 3.85
CA PRO A 183 6.73 8.53 3.62
C PRO A 183 5.25 8.17 3.52
N LEU A 184 4.98 6.99 2.98
CA LEU A 184 3.63 6.43 2.91
C LEU A 184 3.64 4.92 3.11
N TYR A 185 2.49 4.36 3.44
CA TYR A 185 2.23 2.93 3.29
C TYR A 185 1.35 2.73 2.07
N MET A 186 1.68 1.80 1.17
CA MET A 186 0.87 1.49 -0.01
C MET A 186 0.49 0.03 -0.02
N ALA A 187 -0.76 -0.26 -0.39
CA ALA A 187 -1.24 -1.63 -0.53
C ALA A 187 -0.39 -2.40 -1.54
N ILE A 188 0.07 -3.59 -1.16
CA ILE A 188 0.93 -4.42 -2.03
C ILE A 188 0.18 -4.93 -3.26
N PHE A 189 -1.15 -5.04 -3.19
CA PHE A 189 -2.05 -5.41 -4.28
C PHE A 189 -3.07 -4.32 -4.57
N PRO A 190 -3.71 -4.29 -5.76
CA PRO A 190 -5.00 -3.65 -5.95
C PRO A 190 -6.02 -4.24 -4.97
N THR A 191 -6.95 -3.42 -4.48
CA THR A 191 -8.02 -3.87 -3.58
C THR A 191 -8.82 -5.00 -4.24
N THR A 192 -9.04 -6.10 -3.52
CA THR A 192 -9.76 -7.26 -4.06
C THR A 192 -11.27 -7.14 -3.88
N GLN A 193 -12.03 -7.98 -4.61
CA GLN A 193 -13.47 -8.06 -4.46
C GLN A 193 -13.89 -8.49 -3.04
N LYS A 194 -13.09 -9.36 -2.39
CA LYS A 194 -13.39 -9.79 -1.00
C LYS A 194 -13.09 -8.68 0.01
N GLN A 195 -11.97 -7.97 -0.16
CA GLN A 195 -11.67 -6.81 0.68
C GLN A 195 -12.73 -5.70 0.53
N TRP A 196 -13.20 -5.46 -0.70
CA TRP A 196 -14.33 -4.56 -0.95
C TRP A 196 -15.58 -5.00 -0.20
N GLU A 197 -15.96 -6.27 -0.33
CA GLU A 197 -17.15 -6.82 0.37
C GLU A 197 -17.02 -6.71 1.90
N ARG A 198 -15.81 -6.90 2.44
CA ARG A 198 -15.57 -6.76 3.88
C ARG A 198 -15.79 -5.33 4.39
N VAL A 199 -15.63 -4.33 3.55
CA VAL A 199 -15.83 -2.91 3.92
C VAL A 199 -17.23 -2.42 3.52
N MET A 200 -17.69 -2.75 2.32
CA MET A 200 -18.91 -2.19 1.72
C MET A 200 -20.15 -3.09 1.85
N GLY A 201 -19.96 -4.40 1.99
CA GLY A 201 -21.03 -5.38 2.15
C GLY A 201 -21.63 -5.91 0.84
N ASP A 202 -21.13 -5.48 -0.32
CA ASP A 202 -21.65 -5.89 -1.63
C ASP A 202 -20.56 -6.38 -2.60
N TRP A 203 -20.97 -6.90 -3.74
CA TRP A 203 -20.11 -7.45 -4.78
C TRP A 203 -20.44 -6.78 -6.13
N PRO A 204 -19.86 -5.60 -6.42
CA PRO A 204 -20.20 -4.81 -7.60
C PRO A 204 -19.58 -5.35 -8.90
N SER A 205 -18.53 -6.15 -8.80
CA SER A 205 -17.66 -6.51 -9.92
C SER A 205 -18.34 -7.28 -11.03
N TYR A 206 -17.82 -7.09 -12.24
CA TYR A 206 -18.26 -7.79 -13.45
C TYR A 206 -17.92 -9.30 -13.39
N PHE A 207 -16.70 -9.66 -12.93
CA PHE A 207 -16.28 -11.05 -12.84
C PHE A 207 -16.81 -11.72 -11.57
N THR A 208 -17.88 -12.49 -11.69
CA THR A 208 -18.70 -12.98 -10.58
C THR A 208 -18.47 -14.45 -10.20
N ASN A 209 -17.56 -15.17 -10.87
CA ASN A 209 -17.31 -16.59 -10.56
C ASN A 209 -16.93 -16.79 -9.10
N LYS A 210 -17.81 -17.46 -8.35
CA LYS A 210 -17.72 -17.60 -6.89
C LYS A 210 -16.45 -18.35 -6.42
N ALA A 211 -15.87 -19.20 -7.28
CA ALA A 211 -14.66 -19.92 -6.95
C ALA A 211 -13.41 -19.02 -6.95
N TYR A 212 -13.43 -17.90 -7.68
CA TYR A 212 -12.24 -17.09 -7.93
C TYR A 212 -12.39 -15.61 -7.56
N ARG A 213 -13.62 -15.08 -7.50
CA ARG A 213 -13.87 -13.63 -7.33
C ARG A 213 -13.24 -13.05 -6.07
N ALA A 214 -13.13 -13.82 -4.99
CA ALA A 214 -12.59 -13.36 -3.72
C ALA A 214 -11.17 -12.77 -3.83
N VAL A 215 -10.35 -13.36 -4.70
CA VAL A 215 -8.93 -13.01 -4.88
C VAL A 215 -8.65 -12.17 -6.13
N ARG A 216 -9.68 -11.88 -6.93
CA ARG A 216 -9.59 -10.94 -8.06
C ARG A 216 -9.61 -9.50 -7.55
N PRO A 217 -9.00 -8.54 -8.27
CA PRO A 217 -9.21 -7.12 -7.94
C PRO A 217 -10.69 -6.78 -8.07
N VAL A 218 -11.16 -5.85 -7.25
CA VAL A 218 -12.47 -5.23 -7.45
C VAL A 218 -12.42 -4.34 -8.69
N GLU A 219 -13.42 -4.45 -9.53
CA GLU A 219 -13.61 -3.62 -10.72
C GLU A 219 -15.10 -3.24 -10.85
N GLN A 220 -15.43 -2.45 -11.83
CA GLN A 220 -16.79 -1.94 -12.02
C GLN A 220 -17.28 -1.08 -10.84
N VAL A 221 -16.36 -0.38 -10.20
CA VAL A 221 -16.61 0.55 -9.11
C VAL A 221 -16.35 1.99 -9.55
N SER A 222 -17.27 2.90 -9.25
CA SER A 222 -17.08 4.31 -9.55
C SER A 222 -16.18 4.98 -8.52
N PHE A 223 -15.53 6.07 -8.93
CA PHE A 223 -14.76 6.90 -8.00
C PHE A 223 -15.65 7.41 -6.85
N ALA A 224 -16.91 7.71 -7.13
CA ALA A 224 -17.89 8.12 -6.13
C ALA A 224 -18.07 7.07 -5.02
N ARG A 225 -18.09 5.78 -5.36
CA ARG A 225 -18.20 4.71 -4.37
C ARG A 225 -16.89 4.43 -3.63
N ILE A 226 -15.75 4.68 -4.28
CA ILE A 226 -14.44 4.49 -3.66
C ILE A 226 -14.16 5.60 -2.66
N ARG A 227 -14.36 6.88 -3.06
CA ARG A 227 -13.92 8.05 -2.29
C ARG A 227 -15.01 9.07 -1.99
N GLY A 228 -16.05 9.13 -2.80
CA GLY A 228 -17.11 10.14 -2.72
C GLY A 228 -17.01 11.18 -3.84
N TYR A 229 -18.15 11.81 -4.08
CA TYR A 229 -18.34 12.78 -5.13
C TYR A 229 -18.86 14.10 -4.53
N ASN A 230 -17.98 15.06 -4.36
CA ASN A 230 -18.35 16.46 -4.22
C ASN A 230 -17.43 17.27 -5.14
N GLY A 231 -17.80 17.29 -6.42
CA GLY A 231 -16.94 17.83 -7.45
C GLY A 231 -15.66 17.01 -7.53
N TRP A 232 -15.29 16.60 -8.70
CA TRP A 232 -14.03 15.98 -8.94
C TRP A 232 -12.95 16.91 -8.36
N TYR A 233 -12.42 16.52 -7.25
CA TYR A 233 -11.32 17.07 -6.51
C TYR A 233 -11.25 18.60 -6.34
N SER A 234 -12.04 19.16 -5.46
CA SER A 234 -11.62 20.40 -4.78
C SER A 234 -10.52 20.02 -3.79
N GLY A 235 -9.26 20.06 -4.18
CA GLY A 235 -8.00 19.71 -3.53
C GLY A 235 -7.92 19.16 -2.10
N ASN A 236 -8.92 19.38 -1.26
CA ASN A 236 -8.91 19.07 0.17
C ASN A 236 -10.21 18.43 0.70
N ALA A 237 -11.15 18.03 -0.15
CA ALA A 237 -12.37 17.41 0.37
C ALA A 237 -12.07 16.04 0.97
N SER A 238 -12.52 15.82 2.20
CA SER A 238 -12.46 14.52 2.85
C SER A 238 -13.30 13.48 2.09
N PRO A 239 -12.90 12.20 2.06
CA PRO A 239 -13.74 11.14 1.53
C PRO A 239 -15.12 11.10 2.20
N GLY A 240 -16.16 10.77 1.41
CA GLY A 240 -17.49 10.59 1.96
C GLY A 240 -17.54 9.45 2.98
N THR A 241 -18.30 9.60 4.05
CA THR A 241 -18.36 8.63 5.15
C THR A 241 -18.94 7.28 4.74
N ASP A 242 -19.77 7.22 3.70
CA ASP A 242 -20.42 6.02 3.15
C ASP A 242 -19.59 5.34 2.04
N THR A 243 -18.42 5.88 1.71
CA THR A 243 -17.51 5.35 0.69
C THR A 243 -16.56 4.30 1.25
N PHE A 244 -15.88 3.56 0.36
CA PHE A 244 -14.89 2.58 0.79
C PHE A 244 -13.80 3.21 1.67
N ILE A 245 -13.20 4.32 1.22
CA ILE A 245 -12.15 5.02 1.97
C ILE A 245 -12.70 5.63 3.27
N GLY A 246 -13.89 6.24 3.22
CA GLY A 246 -14.52 6.82 4.41
C GLY A 246 -14.79 5.77 5.50
N ARG A 247 -15.40 4.65 5.15
CA ARG A 247 -15.66 3.54 6.08
C ARG A 247 -14.37 2.93 6.62
N LEU A 248 -13.35 2.80 5.76
CA LEU A 248 -12.06 2.26 6.17
C LEU A 248 -11.36 3.20 7.16
N ARG A 249 -11.39 4.52 6.93
CA ARG A 249 -10.88 5.54 7.88
C ARG A 249 -11.59 5.45 9.22
N GLU A 250 -12.92 5.48 9.20
CA GLU A 250 -13.74 5.47 10.41
C GLU A 250 -13.45 4.23 11.26
N LYS A 251 -13.52 3.05 10.64
CA LYS A 251 -13.40 1.78 11.38
C LYS A 251 -11.96 1.44 11.77
N SER A 252 -10.98 1.82 10.99
CA SER A 252 -9.57 1.57 11.34
C SER A 252 -8.98 2.64 12.26
N GLY A 253 -9.61 3.82 12.36
CA GLY A 253 -9.04 4.98 13.06
C GLY A 253 -7.84 5.61 12.35
N ILE A 254 -7.61 5.27 11.06
CA ILE A 254 -6.45 5.72 10.30
C ILE A 254 -6.87 6.85 9.37
N ALA A 255 -6.68 8.09 9.79
CA ALA A 255 -7.09 9.27 9.01
C ALA A 255 -6.37 9.41 7.66
N GLY A 256 -5.14 8.92 7.55
CA GLY A 256 -4.32 9.00 6.34
C GLY A 256 -4.68 8.03 5.21
N VAL A 257 -5.68 7.13 5.37
CA VAL A 257 -6.11 6.22 4.29
C VAL A 257 -6.63 7.04 3.11
N GLU A 258 -6.10 6.79 1.92
CA GLU A 258 -6.46 7.52 0.70
C GLU A 258 -6.15 6.69 -0.57
N LEU A 259 -6.54 7.17 -1.74
CA LEU A 259 -5.96 6.76 -3.00
C LEU A 259 -4.56 7.38 -3.15
N PRO A 260 -3.57 6.67 -3.69
CA PRO A 260 -2.28 7.27 -3.99
C PRO A 260 -2.45 8.36 -5.06
N SER A 261 -1.76 9.50 -4.90
CA SER A 261 -1.66 10.47 -5.99
C SER A 261 -0.98 9.84 -7.21
N GLU A 262 -1.15 10.43 -8.38
CA GLU A 262 -0.50 9.96 -9.61
C GLU A 262 1.03 9.85 -9.42
N ALA A 263 1.63 10.82 -8.75
CA ALA A 263 3.05 10.83 -8.46
C ALA A 263 3.46 9.72 -7.46
N GLN A 264 2.70 9.51 -6.39
CA GLN A 264 2.92 8.41 -5.45
C GLN A 264 2.79 7.05 -6.16
N TRP A 265 1.80 6.91 -7.02
CA TRP A 265 1.60 5.69 -7.80
C TRP A 265 2.81 5.39 -8.70
N GLU A 266 3.30 6.39 -9.48
CA GLU A 266 4.43 6.20 -10.39
C GLU A 266 5.75 5.98 -9.64
N TYR A 267 5.97 6.67 -8.51
CA TYR A 267 7.13 6.48 -7.65
C TYR A 267 7.24 5.03 -7.18
N VAL A 268 6.15 4.48 -6.66
CA VAL A 268 6.14 3.09 -6.18
C VAL A 268 6.15 2.09 -7.33
N CYS A 269 5.50 2.40 -8.46
CA CYS A 269 5.56 1.56 -9.66
C CYS A 269 7.00 1.41 -10.15
N ARG A 270 7.73 2.51 -10.25
CA ARG A 270 9.14 2.50 -10.68
C ARG A 270 10.07 1.80 -9.70
N ALA A 271 9.79 1.87 -8.43
CA ALA A 271 10.58 1.19 -7.40
C ALA A 271 12.10 1.42 -7.55
N GLY A 272 12.50 2.68 -7.79
CA GLY A 272 13.90 3.08 -7.99
C GLY A 272 14.43 2.90 -9.41
N THR A 273 13.68 2.31 -10.34
CA THR A 273 14.10 2.18 -11.75
C THR A 273 13.81 3.46 -12.52
N THR A 274 14.62 3.72 -13.56
CA THR A 274 14.50 4.90 -14.45
C THR A 274 14.02 4.54 -15.85
N GLY A 275 13.93 3.24 -16.17
CA GLY A 275 13.52 2.73 -17.47
C GLY A 275 12.01 2.90 -17.73
N GLU A 276 11.58 2.46 -18.90
CA GLU A 276 10.16 2.42 -19.26
C GLU A 276 9.37 1.45 -18.38
N TYR A 277 10.02 0.34 -18.01
CA TYR A 277 9.48 -0.71 -17.15
C TYR A 277 10.32 -0.85 -15.87
N TYR A 278 9.73 -1.41 -14.81
CA TYR A 278 10.47 -1.79 -13.60
C TYR A 278 11.25 -3.12 -13.76
N PHE A 279 11.08 -3.80 -14.88
CA PHE A 279 11.85 -4.98 -15.28
C PHE A 279 12.78 -4.63 -16.46
N ASN A 280 13.86 -5.37 -16.62
CA ASN A 280 14.75 -5.25 -17.77
C ASN A 280 14.16 -6.07 -18.91
N GLY A 281 13.64 -5.39 -19.95
CA GLY A 281 13.02 -6.09 -21.09
C GLY A 281 12.39 -5.16 -22.11
N GLN A 282 11.72 -5.77 -23.06
CA GLN A 282 10.98 -5.11 -24.13
C GLN A 282 9.48 -5.11 -23.83
N PRO A 283 8.65 -4.36 -24.56
CA PRO A 283 7.19 -4.36 -24.37
C PRO A 283 6.57 -5.77 -24.38
N GLU A 284 7.14 -6.67 -25.19
CA GLU A 284 6.70 -8.05 -25.31
C GLU A 284 6.82 -8.85 -24.02
N ASP A 285 7.81 -8.54 -23.21
CA ASP A 285 8.10 -9.24 -21.95
C ASP A 285 7.06 -8.92 -20.89
N ALA A 286 6.26 -7.84 -21.07
CA ALA A 286 5.24 -7.43 -20.11
C ALA A 286 4.22 -8.54 -19.79
N ILE A 287 3.96 -9.49 -20.71
CA ILE A 287 3.08 -10.64 -20.47
C ILE A 287 3.57 -11.56 -19.34
N SER A 288 4.87 -11.56 -19.07
CA SER A 288 5.47 -12.34 -17.98
C SER A 288 5.41 -11.59 -16.64
N TYR A 289 5.14 -10.29 -16.64
CA TYR A 289 5.11 -9.41 -15.48
C TYR A 289 3.73 -8.85 -15.16
N ALA A 290 2.75 -9.05 -16.06
CA ALA A 290 1.45 -8.44 -15.94
C ALA A 290 0.33 -9.26 -16.60
N ARG A 291 -0.87 -9.21 -16.04
CA ARG A 291 -2.07 -9.70 -16.72
C ARG A 291 -2.50 -8.72 -17.80
N THR A 292 -2.19 -9.04 -19.06
CA THR A 292 -2.55 -8.28 -20.26
C THR A 292 -3.29 -9.20 -21.24
N ALA A 293 -3.87 -8.64 -22.28
CA ALA A 293 -4.64 -9.36 -23.28
C ALA A 293 -3.80 -10.13 -24.33
N GLY A 294 -2.47 -10.10 -24.21
CA GLY A 294 -1.61 -10.52 -25.31
C GLY A 294 -1.72 -9.56 -26.51
N TRP A 295 -1.14 -9.96 -27.67
CA TRP A 295 -1.02 -9.07 -28.83
C TRP A 295 -2.34 -8.78 -29.58
N HIS A 296 -3.36 -9.57 -29.38
CA HIS A 296 -4.63 -9.47 -30.13
C HIS A 296 -5.77 -8.84 -29.33
N GLY A 297 -5.50 -8.44 -28.10
CA GLY A 297 -6.54 -8.00 -27.17
C GLY A 297 -7.40 -9.17 -26.69
N GLU A 298 -7.93 -9.06 -25.50
CA GLU A 298 -8.97 -9.95 -24.99
C GLU A 298 -10.25 -9.16 -24.79
N SER A 299 -11.35 -9.73 -25.30
CA SER A 299 -12.69 -9.31 -24.92
C SER A 299 -13.41 -10.51 -24.36
N THR A 300 -14.08 -10.35 -23.24
CA THR A 300 -14.98 -11.37 -22.73
C THR A 300 -16.24 -10.71 -22.18
N ASP A 301 -17.37 -11.25 -22.61
CA ASP A 301 -18.69 -10.89 -22.08
C ASP A 301 -19.18 -11.96 -21.06
N ASP A 302 -18.40 -12.99 -20.83
CA ASP A 302 -18.71 -14.00 -19.84
C ASP A 302 -18.23 -13.55 -18.44
N ARG A 303 -19.19 -13.32 -17.58
CA ARG A 303 -18.96 -12.91 -16.19
C ARG A 303 -18.44 -14.05 -15.30
N ASN A 304 -18.59 -15.28 -15.74
CA ASN A 304 -18.27 -16.47 -14.97
C ASN A 304 -16.88 -17.05 -15.31
N GLN A 305 -15.97 -16.22 -15.79
CA GLN A 305 -14.62 -16.63 -16.16
C GLN A 305 -13.82 -17.19 -14.97
N ASP A 306 -12.98 -18.18 -15.26
CA ASP A 306 -11.91 -18.60 -14.37
C ASP A 306 -10.72 -17.61 -14.40
N LEU A 307 -9.64 -17.93 -13.70
CA LEU A 307 -8.47 -17.03 -13.61
C LEU A 307 -7.62 -16.97 -14.91
N THR A 308 -7.97 -17.73 -15.95
CA THR A 308 -7.24 -17.70 -17.23
C THR A 308 -7.68 -16.57 -18.15
N LYS A 309 -8.88 -16.01 -17.91
CA LYS A 309 -9.44 -14.88 -18.66
C LYS A 309 -9.91 -13.75 -17.76
N GLY A 310 -9.99 -12.53 -18.32
CA GLY A 310 -10.32 -11.36 -17.56
C GLY A 310 -9.26 -11.01 -16.52
N THR A 311 -9.65 -10.47 -15.37
CA THR A 311 -8.73 -10.18 -14.27
C THR A 311 -8.13 -11.47 -13.68
N ALA A 312 -6.90 -11.41 -13.22
CA ALA A 312 -6.21 -12.51 -12.53
C ALA A 312 -6.36 -12.41 -11.00
N LYS A 313 -5.98 -13.45 -10.28
CA LYS A 313 -5.71 -13.38 -8.84
C LYS A 313 -4.62 -12.34 -8.62
N VAL A 314 -4.83 -11.40 -7.69
CA VAL A 314 -3.81 -10.39 -7.39
C VAL A 314 -2.52 -11.03 -6.89
N GLY A 315 -1.37 -10.47 -7.28
CA GLY A 315 -0.06 -11.01 -6.92
C GLY A 315 0.29 -12.33 -7.61
N SER A 316 -0.27 -12.61 -8.79
CA SER A 316 0.08 -13.80 -9.60
C SER A 316 1.31 -13.59 -10.49
N TYR A 317 1.73 -12.35 -10.65
CA TYR A 317 2.89 -11.96 -11.46
C TYR A 317 4.03 -11.47 -10.57
N PRO A 318 5.28 -11.43 -11.08
CA PRO A 318 6.41 -10.96 -10.30
C PRO A 318 6.20 -9.55 -9.74
N ALA A 319 6.63 -9.34 -8.50
CA ALA A 319 6.64 -8.02 -7.88
C ALA A 319 7.66 -7.10 -8.54
N ASN A 320 7.46 -5.79 -8.37
CA ASN A 320 8.50 -4.82 -8.67
C ASN A 320 9.66 -4.91 -7.64
N PRO A 321 10.79 -4.18 -7.85
CA PRO A 321 11.96 -4.25 -6.95
C PRO A 321 11.67 -3.92 -5.47
N TRP A 322 10.57 -3.23 -5.16
CA TRP A 322 10.17 -2.93 -3.77
C TRP A 322 9.11 -3.89 -3.21
N GLY A 323 8.75 -4.95 -3.94
CA GLY A 323 7.83 -5.98 -3.46
C GLY A 323 6.34 -5.66 -3.66
N PHE A 324 6.00 -4.79 -4.60
CA PHE A 324 4.62 -4.47 -4.96
C PHE A 324 4.19 -5.21 -6.23
N TYR A 325 2.93 -5.62 -6.29
CA TYR A 325 2.37 -6.43 -7.36
C TYR A 325 1.34 -5.67 -8.19
N ASP A 326 1.08 -6.14 -9.41
CA ASP A 326 0.00 -5.67 -10.29
C ASP A 326 0.00 -4.15 -10.51
N PHE A 327 1.18 -3.54 -10.66
CA PHE A 327 1.27 -2.16 -11.13
C PHE A 327 1.00 -2.06 -12.62
N TYR A 328 1.26 -3.14 -13.36
CA TYR A 328 0.93 -3.28 -14.77
C TYR A 328 -0.17 -4.31 -14.96
N GLY A 329 -1.12 -4.02 -15.86
CA GLY A 329 -2.19 -4.93 -16.21
C GLY A 329 -3.17 -5.19 -15.06
N ASN A 330 -3.88 -6.28 -15.15
CA ASN A 330 -4.97 -6.71 -14.28
C ASN A 330 -6.12 -5.70 -14.27
N VAL A 331 -6.03 -4.60 -13.52
CA VAL A 331 -6.97 -3.47 -13.58
C VAL A 331 -6.22 -2.14 -13.70
N CYS A 332 -6.74 -1.24 -14.51
CA CYS A 332 -6.32 0.17 -14.43
C CYS A 332 -6.69 0.71 -13.05
N GLN A 333 -5.77 1.44 -12.43
CA GLN A 333 -5.95 1.93 -11.07
C GLN A 333 -6.31 3.41 -11.09
N LEU A 334 -7.45 3.74 -10.50
CA LEU A 334 -7.92 5.11 -10.35
C LEU A 334 -7.05 5.84 -9.32
N VAL A 335 -6.66 7.06 -9.64
CA VAL A 335 -5.95 7.98 -8.75
C VAL A 335 -6.79 9.25 -8.57
N PRO A 336 -6.58 10.02 -7.51
CA PRO A 336 -7.40 11.22 -7.25
C PRO A 336 -7.05 12.40 -8.16
N ASP A 337 -6.01 12.28 -8.95
CA ASP A 337 -5.57 13.33 -9.87
C ASP A 337 -6.47 13.42 -11.09
N GLY A 338 -6.50 14.59 -11.71
CA GLY A 338 -7.29 14.84 -12.88
C GLY A 338 -6.51 15.45 -14.03
N ALA A 339 -7.13 15.49 -15.21
CA ALA A 339 -6.59 16.11 -16.40
C ALA A 339 -7.62 17.02 -17.07
N LYS A 340 -7.15 18.08 -17.66
CA LYS A 340 -7.95 18.96 -18.52
C LYS A 340 -8.13 18.31 -19.90
N LEU A 341 -9.37 18.28 -20.41
CA LEU A 341 -9.66 17.59 -21.68
C LEU A 341 -9.28 18.33 -22.95
N ASP A 342 -9.12 19.64 -22.89
CA ASP A 342 -8.87 20.50 -24.07
C ASP A 342 -7.42 20.44 -24.54
N ASN A 343 -6.49 19.92 -23.72
CA ASN A 343 -5.07 19.80 -24.06
C ASN A 343 -4.50 18.48 -23.57
N TRP A 344 -4.59 17.45 -24.35
CA TRP A 344 -3.99 16.13 -24.11
C TRP A 344 -2.48 16.16 -23.80
N THR A 345 -1.84 17.25 -24.20
CA THR A 345 -0.40 17.51 -24.03
C THR A 345 -0.11 18.59 -23.00
N GLY A 346 -1.13 19.19 -22.39
CA GLY A 346 -1.06 20.51 -21.78
C GLY A 346 -0.76 20.58 -20.30
N LEU A 347 -0.38 19.50 -19.64
CA LEU A 347 0.28 19.63 -18.36
C LEU A 347 1.76 19.93 -18.62
N THR A 348 2.07 21.18 -18.90
CA THR A 348 3.45 21.69 -18.86
C THR A 348 3.86 21.74 -17.42
N PHE A 349 4.69 20.77 -17.02
CA PHE A 349 5.42 20.86 -15.76
C PHE A 349 6.56 21.84 -15.94
N SER A 350 6.80 22.66 -14.93
CA SER A 350 8.08 23.37 -14.80
C SER A 350 9.22 22.35 -14.81
N ALA A 351 10.34 22.69 -15.39
CA ALA A 351 11.57 21.89 -15.27
C ALA A 351 12.09 21.84 -13.83
N ASP A 352 11.50 22.63 -12.93
CA ASP A 352 11.82 22.68 -11.52
C ASP A 352 11.23 21.47 -10.77
N LEU A 353 11.88 21.10 -9.68
CA LEU A 353 11.42 20.04 -8.79
C LEU A 353 10.03 20.36 -8.25
N THR A 354 9.09 19.45 -8.47
CA THR A 354 7.74 19.55 -7.94
C THR A 354 7.62 18.73 -6.65
N GLU A 355 7.22 19.37 -5.56
CA GLU A 355 7.04 18.69 -4.28
C GLU A 355 5.59 18.23 -4.10
N ASP A 356 5.40 16.96 -3.72
CA ASP A 356 4.10 16.32 -3.44
C ASP A 356 3.00 16.69 -4.42
N PRO A 357 3.23 16.60 -5.74
CA PRO A 357 2.29 17.11 -6.72
C PRO A 357 0.97 16.37 -6.64
N ARG A 358 -0.11 17.14 -6.58
CA ARG A 358 -1.49 16.70 -6.71
C ARG A 358 -2.20 17.63 -7.70
N TRP A 359 -2.75 17.05 -8.72
CA TRP A 359 -3.46 17.81 -9.73
C TRP A 359 -4.91 17.98 -9.32
N ALA A 360 -5.20 19.12 -8.65
CA ALA A 360 -6.55 19.51 -8.29
C ALA A 360 -7.27 20.20 -9.47
N PHE A 361 -8.57 20.08 -9.51
CA PHE A 361 -9.42 20.81 -10.44
C PHE A 361 -9.76 22.19 -9.90
N ASP A 362 -9.79 23.14 -10.82
CA ASP A 362 -10.38 24.45 -10.59
C ASP A 362 -11.78 24.44 -11.26
N ASP A 363 -12.82 24.19 -10.47
CA ASP A 363 -14.22 24.14 -10.93
C ASP A 363 -14.74 25.50 -11.44
N ASP A 364 -14.04 26.60 -11.11
CA ASP A 364 -14.52 27.95 -11.40
C ASP A 364 -14.44 28.34 -12.90
N LYS A 365 -13.86 27.49 -13.73
CA LYS A 365 -13.62 27.81 -15.15
C LYS A 365 -14.47 27.03 -16.15
N GLY A 366 -15.42 26.20 -15.73
CA GLY A 366 -16.37 25.49 -16.60
C GLY A 366 -15.71 24.52 -17.59
N GLN A 367 -14.57 23.97 -17.27
CA GLN A 367 -13.80 23.08 -18.15
C GLN A 367 -14.20 21.62 -17.95
N VAL A 368 -14.26 20.85 -19.03
CA VAL A 368 -14.55 19.41 -18.96
C VAL A 368 -13.29 18.68 -18.50
N PHE A 369 -13.43 17.91 -17.45
CA PHE A 369 -12.32 17.22 -16.80
C PHE A 369 -12.46 15.70 -16.91
N ALA A 370 -11.35 15.04 -16.88
CA ALA A 370 -11.26 13.59 -16.84
C ALA A 370 -10.40 13.12 -15.66
N GLY A 371 -10.78 12.02 -15.05
CA GLY A 371 -9.97 11.36 -14.06
C GLY A 371 -8.79 10.64 -14.66
N ILE A 372 -7.70 10.57 -13.93
CA ILE A 372 -6.52 9.82 -14.32
C ILE A 372 -6.65 8.37 -13.82
N ARG A 373 -6.23 7.45 -14.68
CA ARG A 373 -6.01 6.04 -14.36
C ARG A 373 -4.62 5.61 -14.81
N ARG A 374 -4.03 4.70 -14.07
CA ARG A 374 -2.66 4.23 -14.25
C ARG A 374 -2.62 2.71 -14.40
N GLY A 375 -1.58 2.17 -15.00
CA GLY A 375 -1.20 0.76 -14.92
C GLY A 375 -1.73 -0.15 -16.02
N SER A 376 -2.60 0.29 -16.93
CA SER A 376 -3.26 -0.59 -17.93
C SER A 376 -4.16 -1.67 -17.32
N SER A 377 -4.88 -2.42 -18.15
CA SER A 377 -5.82 -3.46 -17.70
C SER A 377 -5.53 -4.83 -18.32
N TRP A 378 -6.29 -5.82 -17.89
CA TRP A 378 -6.26 -7.18 -18.42
C TRP A 378 -6.61 -7.25 -19.93
N SER A 379 -7.36 -6.28 -20.46
CA SER A 379 -7.82 -6.27 -21.86
C SER A 379 -6.86 -5.54 -22.82
N GLU A 380 -5.86 -4.85 -22.29
CA GLU A 380 -4.93 -4.05 -23.07
C GLU A 380 -3.70 -4.84 -23.52
N VAL A 381 -3.16 -4.48 -24.68
CA VAL A 381 -1.99 -5.15 -25.26
C VAL A 381 -0.70 -4.75 -24.55
N PRO A 382 0.32 -5.63 -24.50
CA PRO A 382 1.59 -5.38 -23.78
C PRO A 382 2.27 -4.07 -24.11
N GLY A 383 2.29 -3.65 -25.37
CA GLY A 383 2.92 -2.41 -25.80
C GLY A 383 2.26 -1.11 -25.29
N THR A 384 1.18 -1.21 -24.53
CA THR A 384 0.53 -0.05 -23.89
C THR A 384 0.82 0.05 -22.40
N VAL A 385 1.63 -0.86 -21.88
CA VAL A 385 1.99 -0.96 -20.47
C VAL A 385 3.32 -0.25 -20.24
N SER A 386 3.41 0.68 -19.32
CA SER A 386 4.68 1.24 -18.84
C SER A 386 4.50 1.99 -17.52
N SER A 387 5.61 2.28 -16.82
CA SER A 387 5.57 3.03 -15.56
C SER A 387 5.00 4.43 -15.73
N SER A 388 5.24 5.07 -16.86
CA SER A 388 4.80 6.44 -17.17
C SER A 388 3.46 6.51 -17.92
N CYS A 389 2.92 5.38 -18.38
CA CYS A 389 1.67 5.36 -19.13
C CYS A 389 0.52 5.86 -18.24
N ARG A 390 -0.18 6.85 -18.71
CA ARG A 390 -1.37 7.42 -18.08
C ARG A 390 -2.53 7.39 -19.06
N ARG A 391 -3.70 7.24 -18.51
CA ARG A 391 -4.95 7.29 -19.25
C ARG A 391 -5.95 8.12 -18.49
N TRP A 392 -6.99 8.54 -19.16
CA TRP A 392 -8.08 9.30 -18.58
C TRP A 392 -9.40 8.55 -18.71
N THR A 393 -10.35 8.94 -17.89
CA THR A 393 -11.72 8.44 -17.95
C THR A 393 -12.72 9.55 -17.64
N GLN A 394 -13.83 9.58 -18.38
CA GLN A 394 -14.98 10.43 -18.09
C GLN A 394 -16.00 9.73 -17.17
N TYR A 395 -15.83 8.45 -16.91
CA TYR A 395 -16.80 7.62 -16.17
C TYR A 395 -16.64 7.75 -14.65
N LEU A 396 -16.83 8.97 -14.16
CA LEU A 396 -16.58 9.29 -12.76
C LEU A 396 -17.78 9.01 -11.87
N ASN A 397 -18.99 9.13 -12.45
CA ASN A 397 -20.27 9.08 -11.75
C ASN A 397 -21.12 7.87 -12.09
N LYS A 398 -20.70 7.08 -13.08
CA LYS A 398 -21.40 5.86 -13.47
C LYS A 398 -20.75 4.67 -12.84
N ASP A 399 -21.47 3.55 -12.78
CA ASP A 399 -20.89 2.25 -12.50
C ASP A 399 -19.61 2.11 -13.32
N GLY A 400 -18.53 1.75 -12.63
CA GLY A 400 -17.20 1.68 -13.23
C GLY A 400 -17.15 0.70 -14.40
N ASP A 401 -16.02 0.64 -15.06
CA ASP A 401 -15.74 -0.32 -16.12
C ASP A 401 -15.14 -1.60 -15.54
N LYS A 402 -15.36 -2.74 -16.20
CA LYS A 402 -14.74 -4.05 -15.85
C LYS A 402 -13.20 -4.08 -15.89
N GLU A 403 -12.62 -2.98 -16.33
CA GLU A 403 -11.18 -2.78 -16.41
C GLU A 403 -10.63 -1.86 -15.30
N PHE A 404 -11.48 -1.19 -14.50
CA PHE A 404 -11.06 -0.17 -13.55
C PHE A 404 -11.24 -0.63 -12.12
N GLY A 405 -10.15 -0.61 -11.39
CA GLY A 405 -10.06 -0.84 -9.97
C GLY A 405 -9.22 0.25 -9.29
N PHE A 406 -8.68 -0.05 -8.12
CA PHE A 406 -7.87 0.90 -7.37
C PHE A 406 -6.97 0.17 -6.36
N ARG A 407 -5.99 0.88 -5.83
CA ARG A 407 -5.28 0.49 -4.60
C ARG A 407 -5.32 1.64 -3.61
N ILE A 408 -5.14 1.34 -2.34
CA ILE A 408 -5.10 2.34 -1.29
C ILE A 408 -3.66 2.63 -0.86
N CYS A 409 -3.49 3.81 -0.27
CA CYS A 409 -2.31 4.16 0.52
C CYS A 409 -2.73 4.71 1.89
N VAL A 410 -1.75 4.87 2.78
CA VAL A 410 -1.86 5.62 4.02
C VAL A 410 -0.73 6.64 4.02
N ASN A 411 -1.09 7.92 3.96
CA ASN A 411 -0.13 8.99 4.11
C ASN A 411 0.29 9.08 5.58
N VAL A 412 1.60 9.10 5.84
CA VAL A 412 2.16 9.29 7.18
C VAL A 412 2.23 10.80 7.46
N GLU A 413 1.67 11.23 8.58
CA GLU A 413 1.62 12.64 8.99
C GLU A 413 2.98 13.17 9.48
#